data_fb24daab94f6e6e81c2efb4af7df0ab2
#
_entry.id   fb24daab94f6e6e81c2efb4af7df0ab2
#
_cell.length_a   1.000
_cell.length_b   1.000
_cell.length_c   1.000
_cell.angle_alpha   90.00
_cell.angle_beta   90.00
_cell.angle_gamma   90.00
#
_symmetry.space_group_name_H-M   'P 1'
#
loop_
_entity.id
_entity.type
_entity.pdbx_description
1 polymer ?
#
loop_
_entity_poly.entity_id
_entity_poly.type
_entity_poly.pdbx_seq_one_letter_code
_entity_poly.pdbx_strand_id
1 'polypeptide(L)'
;MTKIRTRYAPSPTGRMHVGNLRTALYAYLIAKHEGGDFLLRIEDTDQERYVEGATEIIYRTLAETGLIHDEGPDKDGGCGPYVQSERQKQGLYLEYAKKLIEKKQAYYCFCTPERLNSLRSNVNGEEIMKYDKHCLSLSEEEIKKNLESGIPYVIRQNNPTTGTTSFHDDIYGDITVDNSELDDMVLIKSDGYPTYNFANVVDDHLMGITHVVRGNEYLSSSPKYNRLYEAFGWEVPTYVHCPLITNEEHKKLSKRSGHSSFEDLIEQGYVSEAIVNFVALLGWSPEDDKEIFSLEELIKAFDYKHISKSPAVFDMVKLSWMNGEYLKNMSEDDFFKLAEPYIKEVIKKPLDLNKISNMVKTRIEVLPQIASHIDFFEELPEYDIEMYTHKKMKTNSENSLSLLKEVLPLLENTEDYTNDNLFATLQEFGKEHEYKTGFIMWPIRTALSGKQMTPAGATEIMEVLGKDESIRRIKIGIDKLQQ
;
A
#
# COMPACT_ATOMS: atom_id res chain seq x y z
N MET A 1 1.10 -5.87 -33.45
CA MET A 1 1.27 -4.86 -32.39
C MET A 1 2.46 -5.25 -31.55
N THR A 2 3.29 -4.32 -31.15
CA THR A 2 4.41 -4.58 -30.22
C THR A 2 3.83 -5.00 -28.88
N LYS A 3 4.38 -6.04 -28.25
CA LYS A 3 3.92 -6.51 -26.93
C LYS A 3 4.11 -5.40 -25.90
N ILE A 4 3.11 -5.12 -25.09
CA ILE A 4 3.20 -4.14 -24.01
C ILE A 4 4.22 -4.62 -22.98
N ARG A 5 5.16 -3.73 -22.61
CA ARG A 5 6.16 -4.00 -21.58
C ARG A 5 6.23 -2.83 -20.63
N THR A 6 6.00 -3.10 -19.37
CA THR A 6 6.09 -2.13 -18.27
C THR A 6 7.16 -2.56 -17.28
N ARG A 7 7.52 -1.68 -16.37
CA ARG A 7 8.47 -2.01 -15.31
C ARG A 7 8.09 -1.36 -13.99
N TYR A 8 8.36 -2.05 -12.92
CA TYR A 8 8.59 -1.48 -11.61
C TYR A 8 10.10 -1.36 -11.38
N ALA A 9 10.56 -0.15 -11.08
CA ALA A 9 11.98 0.16 -11.02
C ALA A 9 12.33 0.85 -9.68
N PRO A 10 12.26 0.11 -8.55
CA PRO A 10 12.48 0.67 -7.24
C PRO A 10 13.98 0.86 -6.94
N SER A 11 14.29 1.94 -6.20
CA SER A 11 15.55 2.02 -5.46
C SER A 11 15.42 1.27 -4.12
N PRO A 12 16.41 0.46 -3.71
CA PRO A 12 16.36 -0.35 -2.49
C PRO A 12 16.60 0.52 -1.25
N THR A 13 15.59 1.25 -0.80
CA THR A 13 15.65 2.25 0.28
C THR A 13 14.81 1.91 1.52
N GLY A 14 14.38 0.66 1.67
CA GLY A 14 13.61 0.15 2.81
C GLY A 14 12.15 -0.16 2.50
N ARG A 15 11.24 0.08 3.47
CA ARG A 15 9.80 -0.25 3.35
C ARG A 15 9.16 0.38 2.12
N MET A 16 8.21 -0.35 1.50
CA MET A 16 7.54 0.08 0.27
C MET A 16 6.46 1.12 0.55
N HIS A 17 6.75 2.39 0.23
CA HIS A 17 5.76 3.47 0.33
C HIS A 17 4.55 3.19 -0.56
N VAL A 18 3.33 3.52 -0.09
CA VAL A 18 2.06 3.31 -0.81
C VAL A 18 2.09 3.90 -2.23
N GLY A 19 2.76 5.04 -2.43
CA GLY A 19 2.94 5.63 -3.76
C GLY A 19 3.76 4.74 -4.71
N ASN A 20 4.78 4.07 -4.18
CA ASN A 20 5.59 3.12 -4.96
C ASN A 20 4.80 1.86 -5.26
N LEU A 21 4.03 1.35 -4.28
CA LEU A 21 3.13 0.21 -4.48
C LEU A 21 2.09 0.52 -5.56
N ARG A 22 1.49 1.73 -5.55
CA ARG A 22 0.55 2.15 -6.60
C ARG A 22 1.21 2.16 -7.98
N THR A 23 2.41 2.70 -8.08
CA THR A 23 3.16 2.73 -9.35
C THR A 23 3.45 1.32 -9.85
N ALA A 24 3.87 0.40 -8.96
CA ALA A 24 4.06 -1.01 -9.28
C ALA A 24 2.76 -1.68 -9.73
N LEU A 25 1.67 -1.46 -8.99
CA LEU A 25 0.36 -2.01 -9.28
C LEU A 25 -0.17 -1.53 -10.65
N TYR A 26 -0.11 -0.24 -10.93
CA TYR A 26 -0.58 0.29 -12.22
C TYR A 26 0.26 -0.23 -13.39
N ALA A 27 1.59 -0.28 -13.23
CA ALA A 27 2.46 -0.89 -14.23
C ALA A 27 2.11 -2.37 -14.47
N TYR A 28 1.86 -3.12 -13.40
CA TYR A 28 1.42 -4.51 -13.46
C TYR A 28 0.06 -4.66 -14.17
N LEU A 29 -0.92 -3.85 -13.77
CA LEU A 29 -2.28 -3.90 -14.34
C LEU A 29 -2.28 -3.57 -15.83
N ILE A 30 -1.53 -2.53 -16.27
CA ILE A 30 -1.38 -2.18 -17.70
C ILE A 30 -0.80 -3.36 -18.48
N ALA A 31 0.31 -3.95 -17.98
CA ALA A 31 0.93 -5.07 -18.67
C ALA A 31 -0.02 -6.27 -18.75
N LYS A 32 -0.64 -6.66 -17.64
CA LYS A 32 -1.48 -7.87 -17.59
C LYS A 32 -2.82 -7.72 -18.32
N HIS A 33 -3.41 -6.53 -18.31
CA HIS A 33 -4.60 -6.23 -19.08
C HIS A 33 -4.39 -6.48 -20.57
N GLU A 34 -3.27 -6.07 -21.11
CA GLU A 34 -2.90 -6.19 -22.53
C GLU A 34 -2.15 -7.48 -22.88
N GLY A 35 -2.03 -8.43 -21.94
CA GLY A 35 -1.28 -9.69 -22.12
C GLY A 35 0.22 -9.47 -22.33
N GLY A 36 0.76 -8.40 -21.78
CA GLY A 36 2.16 -8.00 -21.85
C GLY A 36 3.03 -8.50 -20.71
N ASP A 37 4.23 -7.94 -20.59
CA ASP A 37 5.22 -8.30 -19.57
C ASP A 37 5.39 -7.17 -18.54
N PHE A 38 5.44 -7.55 -17.28
CA PHE A 38 5.78 -6.68 -16.15
C PHE A 38 7.18 -7.05 -15.64
N LEU A 39 8.11 -6.11 -15.69
CA LEU A 39 9.51 -6.29 -15.33
C LEU A 39 9.82 -5.69 -13.95
N LEU A 40 10.74 -6.34 -13.23
CA LEU A 40 11.37 -5.79 -12.03
C LEU A 40 12.80 -5.37 -12.36
N ARG A 41 13.14 -4.10 -12.16
CA ARG A 41 14.50 -3.56 -12.26
C ARG A 41 14.92 -2.90 -10.95
N ILE A 42 16.05 -3.28 -10.39
CA ILE A 42 16.58 -2.68 -9.16
C ILE A 42 17.48 -1.50 -9.55
N GLU A 43 17.11 -0.31 -9.09
CA GLU A 43 17.82 0.95 -9.34
C GLU A 43 18.67 1.34 -8.13
N ASP A 44 19.86 0.78 -8.04
CA ASP A 44 20.83 0.89 -6.95
C ASP A 44 22.05 1.78 -7.28
N THR A 45 21.92 2.69 -8.24
CA THR A 45 23.01 3.61 -8.62
C THR A 45 23.34 4.66 -7.57
N ASP A 46 22.45 4.91 -6.61
CA ASP A 46 22.69 5.74 -5.44
C ASP A 46 23.11 4.86 -4.25
N GLN A 47 24.42 4.61 -4.18
CA GLN A 47 25.00 3.75 -3.16
C GLN A 47 24.93 4.33 -1.72
N GLU A 48 24.75 5.65 -1.59
CA GLU A 48 24.59 6.31 -0.26
C GLU A 48 23.23 6.03 0.36
N ARG A 49 22.21 5.74 -0.46
CA ARG A 49 20.85 5.45 -0.02
C ARG A 49 20.53 3.95 0.04
N TYR A 50 21.48 3.13 -0.35
CA TYR A 50 21.28 1.68 -0.29
C TYR A 50 21.06 1.22 1.15
N VAL A 51 20.01 0.42 1.38
CA VAL A 51 19.69 -0.19 2.67
C VAL A 51 19.78 -1.70 2.52
N GLU A 52 20.62 -2.35 3.33
CA GLU A 52 20.74 -3.80 3.35
C GLU A 52 19.37 -4.44 3.67
N GLY A 53 19.02 -5.50 2.95
CA GLY A 53 17.73 -6.18 3.11
C GLY A 53 16.55 -5.49 2.38
N ALA A 54 16.73 -4.31 1.78
CA ALA A 54 15.64 -3.61 1.10
C ALA A 54 15.18 -4.33 -0.19
N THR A 55 16.07 -5.04 -0.86
CA THR A 55 15.73 -5.83 -2.05
C THR A 55 14.80 -7.00 -1.68
N GLU A 56 15.06 -7.67 -0.57
CA GLU A 56 14.24 -8.75 -0.03
C GLU A 56 12.84 -8.25 0.36
N ILE A 57 12.74 -7.02 0.90
CA ILE A 57 11.45 -6.37 1.18
C ILE A 57 10.68 -6.17 -0.12
N ILE A 58 11.32 -5.69 -1.20
CA ILE A 58 10.68 -5.51 -2.50
C ILE A 58 10.10 -6.83 -3.01
N TYR A 59 10.89 -7.91 -3.01
CA TYR A 59 10.42 -9.24 -3.44
C TYR A 59 9.26 -9.74 -2.60
N ARG A 60 9.37 -9.65 -1.28
CA ARG A 60 8.32 -10.07 -0.36
C ARG A 60 7.02 -9.29 -0.60
N THR A 61 7.09 -7.96 -0.70
CA THR A 61 5.91 -7.14 -0.93
C THR A 61 5.26 -7.46 -2.27
N LEU A 62 6.04 -7.65 -3.35
CA LEU A 62 5.49 -8.07 -4.65
C LEU A 62 4.81 -9.44 -4.57
N ALA A 63 5.39 -10.39 -3.85
CA ALA A 63 4.81 -11.72 -3.65
C ALA A 63 3.51 -11.64 -2.82
N GLU A 64 3.51 -10.91 -1.70
CA GLU A 64 2.35 -10.75 -0.82
C GLU A 64 1.19 -9.99 -1.49
N THR A 65 1.49 -9.09 -2.43
CA THR A 65 0.49 -8.34 -3.21
C THR A 65 0.06 -9.05 -4.50
N GLY A 66 0.67 -10.19 -4.83
CA GLY A 66 0.39 -10.93 -6.06
C GLY A 66 0.93 -10.27 -7.34
N LEU A 67 1.78 -9.25 -7.24
CA LEU A 67 2.36 -8.52 -8.38
C LEU A 67 3.59 -9.27 -8.92
N ILE A 68 3.38 -10.45 -9.47
CA ILE A 68 4.45 -11.33 -9.92
C ILE A 68 5.04 -10.83 -11.23
N HIS A 69 6.33 -10.49 -11.23
CA HIS A 69 7.05 -10.06 -12.43
C HIS A 69 7.35 -11.22 -13.39
N ASP A 70 7.41 -10.90 -14.67
CA ASP A 70 7.74 -11.86 -15.74
C ASP A 70 9.24 -11.97 -15.94
N GLU A 71 9.96 -10.86 -15.74
CA GLU A 71 11.41 -10.75 -15.83
C GLU A 71 11.95 -9.90 -14.68
N GLY A 72 13.14 -10.22 -14.21
CA GLY A 72 13.80 -9.51 -13.12
C GLY A 72 15.16 -10.11 -12.77
N PRO A 73 15.81 -9.67 -11.69
CA PRO A 73 17.13 -10.18 -11.31
C PRO A 73 17.16 -11.68 -11.01
N ASP A 74 16.03 -12.26 -10.60
CA ASP A 74 15.84 -13.68 -10.30
C ASP A 74 15.24 -14.47 -11.47
N LYS A 75 14.81 -13.79 -12.54
CA LYS A 75 14.14 -14.39 -13.69
C LYS A 75 14.54 -13.68 -14.99
N ASP A 76 15.61 -14.14 -15.61
CA ASP A 76 16.12 -13.54 -16.84
C ASP A 76 15.20 -13.77 -18.04
N GLY A 77 14.82 -12.68 -18.70
CA GLY A 77 14.05 -12.66 -19.96
C GLY A 77 14.91 -12.28 -21.17
N GLY A 78 16.24 -12.18 -21.02
CA GLY A 78 17.17 -11.86 -22.08
C GLY A 78 17.54 -10.39 -22.21
N CYS A 79 17.07 -9.50 -21.32
CA CYS A 79 17.39 -8.08 -21.27
C CYS A 79 18.29 -7.71 -20.07
N GLY A 80 18.73 -8.71 -19.30
CA GLY A 80 19.57 -8.53 -18.12
C GLY A 80 20.94 -7.89 -18.39
N PRO A 81 21.68 -7.56 -17.35
CA PRO A 81 21.28 -7.59 -15.93
C PRO A 81 20.12 -6.63 -15.59
N TYR A 82 19.31 -6.99 -14.59
CA TYR A 82 18.17 -6.18 -14.12
C TYR A 82 18.52 -5.35 -12.88
N VAL A 83 19.80 -5.30 -12.50
CA VAL A 83 20.34 -4.49 -11.43
C VAL A 83 21.27 -3.45 -12.04
N GLN A 84 21.07 -2.17 -11.75
CA GLN A 84 21.81 -1.09 -12.43
C GLN A 84 23.29 -1.09 -12.08
N SER A 85 23.69 -1.41 -10.85
CA SER A 85 25.10 -1.53 -10.48
C SER A 85 25.84 -2.64 -11.26
N GLU A 86 25.14 -3.71 -11.64
CA GLU A 86 25.73 -4.75 -12.50
C GLU A 86 25.93 -4.28 -13.93
N ARG A 87 24.97 -3.54 -14.49
CA ARG A 87 25.11 -2.86 -15.80
C ARG A 87 26.25 -1.84 -15.80
N GLN A 88 26.40 -1.11 -14.70
CA GLN A 88 27.51 -0.16 -14.51
C GLN A 88 28.86 -0.88 -14.54
N LYS A 89 29.01 -2.03 -13.88
CA LYS A 89 30.25 -2.82 -13.90
C LYS A 89 30.62 -3.30 -15.31
N GLN A 90 29.63 -3.49 -16.19
CA GLN A 90 29.84 -3.83 -17.61
C GLN A 90 30.21 -2.62 -18.45
N GLY A 91 30.23 -1.39 -17.88
CA GLY A 91 30.57 -0.16 -18.60
C GLY A 91 29.47 0.38 -19.53
N LEU A 92 28.27 -0.21 -19.45
CA LEU A 92 27.15 0.05 -20.35
C LEU A 92 26.80 1.55 -20.44
N TYR A 93 26.58 2.19 -19.31
CA TYR A 93 26.16 3.60 -19.31
C TYR A 93 27.21 4.54 -19.85
N LEU A 94 28.50 4.29 -19.55
CA LEU A 94 29.59 5.09 -20.08
C LEU A 94 29.71 4.94 -21.62
N GLU A 95 29.46 3.74 -22.16
CA GLU A 95 29.41 3.51 -23.60
C GLU A 95 28.33 4.37 -24.26
N TYR A 96 27.10 4.36 -23.72
CA TYR A 96 25.98 5.17 -24.24
C TYR A 96 26.24 6.68 -24.08
N ALA A 97 26.84 7.13 -22.98
CA ALA A 97 27.23 8.53 -22.81
C ALA A 97 28.27 8.98 -23.84
N LYS A 98 29.25 8.12 -24.16
CA LYS A 98 30.24 8.40 -25.24
C LYS A 98 29.58 8.51 -26.60
N LYS A 99 28.60 7.65 -26.93
CA LYS A 99 27.82 7.78 -28.19
C LYS A 99 27.12 9.14 -28.30
N LEU A 100 26.61 9.69 -27.16
CA LEU A 100 26.05 11.05 -27.16
C LEU A 100 27.11 12.13 -27.35
N ILE A 101 28.32 11.96 -26.81
CA ILE A 101 29.44 12.91 -27.05
C ILE A 101 29.81 12.92 -28.53
N GLU A 102 29.94 11.76 -29.18
CA GLU A 102 30.22 11.63 -30.62
C GLU A 102 29.17 12.35 -31.48
N LYS A 103 27.90 12.30 -31.05
CA LYS A 103 26.76 13.00 -31.67
C LYS A 103 26.65 14.47 -31.25
N LYS A 104 27.56 15.02 -30.43
CA LYS A 104 27.51 16.37 -29.85
C LYS A 104 26.25 16.67 -29.02
N GLN A 105 25.59 15.61 -28.52
CA GLN A 105 24.41 15.68 -27.64
C GLN A 105 24.80 15.57 -26.15
N ALA A 106 26.07 15.34 -25.86
CA ALA A 106 26.67 15.40 -24.53
C ALA A 106 28.10 15.90 -24.62
N TYR A 107 28.69 16.29 -23.50
CA TYR A 107 30.08 16.78 -23.44
C TYR A 107 30.70 16.54 -22.05
N TYR A 108 32.01 16.53 -21.99
CA TYR A 108 32.80 16.47 -20.76
C TYR A 108 32.75 17.80 -20.02
N CYS A 109 32.51 17.75 -18.70
CA CYS A 109 32.53 18.93 -17.84
C CYS A 109 33.56 18.72 -16.72
N PHE A 110 34.58 19.57 -16.66
CA PHE A 110 35.70 19.54 -15.72
C PHE A 110 35.55 20.60 -14.61
N CYS A 111 34.36 21.20 -14.43
CA CYS A 111 34.14 22.23 -13.43
C CYS A 111 34.27 21.67 -12.02
N THR A 112 34.98 22.42 -11.15
CA THR A 112 35.09 22.07 -9.74
C THR A 112 33.78 22.40 -8.96
N PRO A 113 33.56 21.79 -7.80
CA PRO A 113 32.40 22.13 -6.93
C PRO A 113 32.34 23.64 -6.61
N GLU A 114 33.49 24.29 -6.36
CA GLU A 114 33.57 25.72 -6.05
C GLU A 114 33.03 26.56 -7.18
N ARG A 115 33.48 26.24 -8.44
CA ARG A 115 32.96 26.93 -9.62
C ARG A 115 31.47 26.72 -9.79
N LEU A 116 30.97 25.50 -9.63
CA LEU A 116 29.54 25.20 -9.75
C LEU A 116 28.74 25.97 -8.69
N ASN A 117 29.24 26.04 -7.45
CA ASN A 117 28.60 26.79 -6.37
C ASN A 117 28.55 28.30 -6.66
N SER A 118 29.55 28.85 -7.41
CA SER A 118 29.52 30.27 -7.80
C SER A 118 28.41 30.61 -8.81
N LEU A 119 27.79 29.61 -9.47
CA LEU A 119 26.67 29.82 -10.40
C LEU A 119 25.30 29.89 -9.69
N ARG A 120 25.26 29.63 -8.39
CA ARG A 120 24.03 29.75 -7.62
C ARG A 120 23.56 31.19 -7.58
N SER A 121 22.32 31.39 -7.90
CA SER A 121 21.64 32.70 -7.82
C SER A 121 20.36 32.56 -7.01
N ASN A 122 20.00 33.64 -6.32
CA ASN A 122 18.73 33.71 -5.59
C ASN A 122 17.72 34.45 -6.45
N VAL A 123 16.68 33.78 -6.90
CA VAL A 123 15.59 34.38 -7.69
C VAL A 123 14.31 34.22 -6.88
N ASN A 124 13.69 35.32 -6.47
CA ASN A 124 12.46 35.38 -5.69
C ASN A 124 12.49 34.58 -4.35
N GLY A 125 13.68 34.46 -3.72
CA GLY A 125 13.83 33.73 -2.46
C GLY A 125 14.14 32.24 -2.63
N GLU A 126 14.17 31.73 -3.86
CA GLU A 126 14.58 30.37 -4.16
C GLU A 126 16.01 30.35 -4.73
N GLU A 127 16.82 29.41 -4.23
CA GLU A 127 18.18 29.20 -4.72
C GLU A 127 18.12 28.35 -6.00
N ILE A 128 18.46 28.99 -7.14
CA ILE A 128 18.50 28.34 -8.45
C ILE A 128 19.96 28.16 -8.87
N MET A 129 20.32 26.95 -9.31
CA MET A 129 21.59 26.66 -9.93
C MET A 129 21.35 26.18 -11.35
N LYS A 130 21.74 27.00 -12.33
CA LYS A 130 21.74 26.64 -13.75
C LYS A 130 23.17 26.61 -14.28
N TYR A 131 23.53 25.50 -14.89
CA TYR A 131 24.88 25.36 -15.50
C TYR A 131 24.99 26.22 -16.74
N ASP A 132 26.07 26.98 -16.85
CA ASP A 132 26.34 27.98 -17.89
C ASP A 132 26.98 27.43 -19.16
N LYS A 133 27.05 26.11 -19.31
CA LYS A 133 27.67 25.41 -20.46
C LYS A 133 29.18 25.73 -20.68
N HIS A 134 29.87 26.18 -19.66
CA HIS A 134 31.28 26.60 -19.74
C HIS A 134 32.16 25.58 -20.46
N CYS A 135 32.08 24.30 -20.11
CA CYS A 135 32.93 23.26 -20.70
C CYS A 135 32.49 22.82 -22.12
N LEU A 136 31.35 23.28 -22.62
CA LEU A 136 30.91 23.02 -23.98
C LEU A 136 31.83 23.71 -25.03
N SER A 137 32.50 24.80 -24.63
CA SER A 137 33.41 25.57 -25.51
C SER A 137 34.85 25.05 -25.53
N LEU A 138 35.20 24.02 -24.75
CA LEU A 138 36.53 23.44 -24.73
C LEU A 138 36.86 22.79 -26.08
N SER A 139 38.10 23.02 -26.56
CA SER A 139 38.63 22.35 -27.75
C SER A 139 38.88 20.85 -27.49
N GLU A 140 38.93 20.07 -28.56
CA GLU A 140 39.26 18.64 -28.47
C GLU A 140 40.64 18.40 -27.85
N GLU A 141 41.61 19.31 -28.09
CA GLU A 141 42.94 19.24 -27.51
C GLU A 141 42.93 19.48 -26.00
N GLU A 142 42.15 20.46 -25.53
CA GLU A 142 41.96 20.73 -24.08
C GLU A 142 41.27 19.59 -23.39
N ILE A 143 40.22 19.03 -23.98
CA ILE A 143 39.50 17.87 -23.46
C ILE A 143 40.46 16.67 -23.32
N LYS A 144 41.22 16.38 -24.40
CA LYS A 144 42.20 15.29 -24.41
C LYS A 144 43.24 15.47 -23.31
N LYS A 145 43.83 16.67 -23.22
CA LYS A 145 44.82 17.01 -22.19
C LYS A 145 44.27 16.81 -20.79
N ASN A 146 43.05 17.26 -20.52
CA ASN A 146 42.39 17.12 -19.20
C ASN A 146 42.16 15.65 -18.85
N LEU A 147 41.69 14.84 -19.80
CA LEU A 147 41.49 13.40 -19.62
C LEU A 147 42.81 12.67 -19.36
N GLU A 148 43.86 12.94 -20.16
CA GLU A 148 45.21 12.37 -20.01
C GLU A 148 45.87 12.78 -18.69
N SER A 149 45.55 13.98 -18.18
CA SER A 149 46.05 14.49 -16.91
C SER A 149 45.26 13.92 -15.71
N GLY A 150 44.24 13.09 -15.92
CA GLY A 150 43.42 12.50 -14.87
C GLY A 150 42.54 13.50 -14.12
N ILE A 151 42.21 14.64 -14.71
CA ILE A 151 41.32 15.62 -14.09
C ILE A 151 39.93 15.02 -13.94
N PRO A 152 39.32 15.03 -12.74
CA PRO A 152 37.95 14.53 -12.54
C PRO A 152 36.96 15.24 -13.46
N TYR A 153 36.04 14.49 -14.02
CA TYR A 153 34.99 15.01 -14.89
C TYR A 153 33.65 14.38 -14.65
N VAL A 154 32.61 15.06 -15.13
CA VAL A 154 31.27 14.49 -15.33
C VAL A 154 30.92 14.59 -16.82
N ILE A 155 29.95 13.78 -17.27
CA ILE A 155 29.39 13.94 -18.61
C ILE A 155 28.03 14.59 -18.47
N ARG A 156 27.78 15.68 -19.20
CA ARG A 156 26.51 16.41 -19.20
C ARG A 156 25.80 16.27 -20.53
N GLN A 157 24.49 16.23 -20.46
CA GLN A 157 23.61 16.38 -21.63
C GLN A 157 23.78 17.77 -22.22
N ASN A 158 23.77 17.89 -23.53
CA ASN A 158 23.77 19.16 -24.24
C ASN A 158 22.36 19.51 -24.70
N ASN A 159 21.61 20.24 -23.88
CA ASN A 159 20.26 20.70 -24.23
C ASN A 159 20.30 22.00 -25.04
N PRO A 160 19.37 22.21 -25.99
CA PRO A 160 19.22 23.48 -26.68
C PRO A 160 18.81 24.58 -25.68
N THR A 161 19.18 25.84 -25.99
CA THR A 161 18.85 27.01 -25.15
C THR A 161 17.73 27.84 -25.73
N THR A 162 17.28 27.54 -26.95
CA THR A 162 16.21 28.25 -27.67
C THR A 162 15.19 27.27 -28.25
N GLY A 163 13.98 27.72 -28.52
CA GLY A 163 12.85 26.88 -28.96
C GLY A 163 12.19 26.16 -27.83
N THR A 164 11.40 25.13 -28.13
CA THR A 164 10.60 24.37 -27.17
C THR A 164 10.84 22.88 -27.31
N THR A 165 10.64 22.15 -26.22
CA THR A 165 10.56 20.69 -26.19
C THR A 165 9.18 20.28 -25.73
N SER A 166 8.52 19.43 -26.52
CA SER A 166 7.17 18.91 -26.21
C SER A 166 7.19 17.41 -26.02
N PHE A 167 6.33 16.90 -25.15
CA PHE A 167 6.06 15.48 -25.02
C PHE A 167 4.58 15.24 -24.71
N HIS A 168 4.12 14.05 -25.00
CA HIS A 168 2.76 13.63 -24.66
C HIS A 168 2.78 12.73 -23.42
N ASP A 169 1.84 12.99 -22.50
CA ASP A 169 1.54 12.14 -21.35
C ASP A 169 0.06 11.71 -21.47
N ASP A 170 -0.20 10.43 -21.37
CA ASP A 170 -1.56 9.92 -21.59
C ASP A 170 -2.55 10.40 -20.53
N ILE A 171 -2.07 10.86 -19.37
CA ILE A 171 -2.91 11.41 -18.30
C ILE A 171 -2.97 12.94 -18.38
N TYR A 172 -1.82 13.61 -18.50
CA TYR A 172 -1.74 15.08 -18.44
C TYR A 172 -1.91 15.74 -19.82
N GLY A 173 -1.80 14.97 -20.91
CA GLY A 173 -1.87 15.47 -22.29
C GLY A 173 -0.55 16.05 -22.77
N ASP A 174 -0.63 16.92 -23.78
CA ASP A 174 0.56 17.54 -24.38
C ASP A 174 1.17 18.60 -23.44
N ILE A 175 2.46 18.44 -23.14
CA ILE A 175 3.22 19.33 -22.28
C ILE A 175 4.36 19.91 -23.10
N THR A 176 4.48 21.23 -23.12
CA THR A 176 5.53 21.97 -23.82
C THR A 176 6.26 22.87 -22.84
N VAL A 177 7.59 22.80 -22.87
CA VAL A 177 8.47 23.65 -22.05
C VAL A 177 9.42 24.43 -22.95
N ASP A 178 9.78 25.66 -22.52
CA ASP A 178 10.82 26.43 -23.17
C ASP A 178 12.20 25.81 -22.91
N ASN A 179 13.00 25.64 -23.94
CA ASN A 179 14.33 25.04 -23.82
C ASN A 179 15.28 25.89 -22.94
N SER A 180 14.99 27.19 -22.77
CA SER A 180 15.73 28.02 -21.83
C SER A 180 15.59 27.59 -20.37
N GLU A 181 14.54 26.81 -20.04
CA GLU A 181 14.30 26.24 -18.70
C GLU A 181 15.03 24.89 -18.49
N LEU A 182 15.47 24.26 -19.59
CA LEU A 182 16.18 22.97 -19.52
C LEU A 182 17.63 23.19 -19.05
N ASP A 183 18.01 22.49 -17.99
CA ASP A 183 19.41 22.43 -17.53
C ASP A 183 20.15 21.26 -18.18
N ASP A 184 21.47 21.44 -18.40
CA ASP A 184 22.33 20.35 -18.84
C ASP A 184 22.62 19.38 -17.70
N MET A 185 21.71 18.42 -17.52
CA MET A 185 21.81 17.45 -16.43
C MET A 185 23.08 16.58 -16.57
N VAL A 186 23.62 16.17 -15.44
CA VAL A 186 24.70 15.19 -15.39
C VAL A 186 24.17 13.83 -15.81
N LEU A 187 24.81 13.18 -16.75
CA LEU A 187 24.54 11.82 -17.21
C LEU A 187 25.41 10.81 -16.47
N ILE A 188 26.71 11.05 -16.41
CA ILE A 188 27.73 10.25 -15.70
C ILE A 188 28.36 11.12 -14.63
N LYS A 189 28.35 10.65 -13.39
CA LYS A 189 29.00 11.29 -12.24
C LYS A 189 30.54 11.11 -12.28
N SER A 190 31.26 11.86 -11.45
CA SER A 190 32.71 11.77 -11.34
C SER A 190 33.23 10.43 -10.83
N ASP A 191 32.40 9.65 -10.13
CA ASP A 191 32.68 8.29 -9.72
C ASP A 191 32.46 7.25 -10.82
N GLY A 192 32.02 7.68 -12.00
CA GLY A 192 31.71 6.84 -13.17
C GLY A 192 30.30 6.23 -13.14
N TYR A 193 29.53 6.41 -12.08
CA TYR A 193 28.14 5.95 -12.04
C TYR A 193 27.21 6.87 -12.85
N PRO A 194 26.19 6.33 -13.51
CA PRO A 194 25.15 7.15 -14.14
C PRO A 194 24.31 7.84 -13.08
N THR A 195 23.70 8.96 -13.45
CA THR A 195 22.58 9.49 -12.67
C THR A 195 21.32 8.68 -12.95
N TYR A 196 20.37 8.71 -12.01
CA TYR A 196 19.04 8.12 -12.20
C TYR A 196 18.42 8.53 -13.53
N ASN A 197 18.48 9.82 -13.86
CA ASN A 197 17.85 10.40 -15.05
C ASN A 197 18.40 9.83 -16.36
N PHE A 198 19.65 9.40 -16.38
CA PHE A 198 20.27 8.80 -17.57
C PHE A 198 20.07 7.29 -17.61
N ALA A 199 20.32 6.62 -16.49
CA ALA A 199 20.21 5.17 -16.39
C ALA A 199 18.81 4.67 -16.77
N ASN A 200 17.75 5.32 -16.27
CA ASN A 200 16.37 4.88 -16.55
C ASN A 200 16.04 4.93 -18.05
N VAL A 201 16.51 5.95 -18.79
CA VAL A 201 16.26 6.07 -20.24
C VAL A 201 16.98 4.98 -21.02
N VAL A 202 18.26 4.74 -20.70
CA VAL A 202 19.05 3.69 -21.35
C VAL A 202 18.44 2.31 -21.07
N ASP A 203 18.09 2.05 -19.83
CA ASP A 203 17.52 0.77 -19.42
C ASP A 203 16.13 0.54 -20.00
N ASP A 204 15.26 1.53 -19.98
CA ASP A 204 13.92 1.44 -20.55
C ASP A 204 13.99 1.10 -22.05
N HIS A 205 14.92 1.73 -22.79
CA HIS A 205 15.13 1.39 -24.20
C HIS A 205 15.65 -0.05 -24.38
N LEU A 206 16.72 -0.42 -23.66
CA LEU A 206 17.36 -1.73 -23.82
C LEU A 206 16.50 -2.90 -23.32
N MET A 207 15.57 -2.63 -22.40
CA MET A 207 14.58 -3.61 -21.92
C MET A 207 13.29 -3.58 -22.74
N GLY A 208 13.21 -2.74 -23.78
CA GLY A 208 12.05 -2.64 -24.67
C GLY A 208 10.78 -2.16 -23.95
N ILE A 209 10.92 -1.29 -22.96
CA ILE A 209 9.79 -0.74 -22.22
C ILE A 209 8.93 0.14 -23.13
N THR A 210 7.65 -0.15 -23.21
CA THR A 210 6.69 0.56 -24.05
C THR A 210 5.88 1.60 -23.26
N HIS A 211 5.64 1.35 -21.97
CA HIS A 211 4.88 2.24 -21.10
C HIS A 211 5.64 2.49 -19.81
N VAL A 212 5.86 3.76 -19.50
CA VAL A 212 6.57 4.25 -18.31
C VAL A 212 5.56 4.81 -17.33
N VAL A 213 5.25 4.02 -16.30
CA VAL A 213 4.38 4.42 -15.18
C VAL A 213 5.23 4.95 -14.04
N ARG A 214 4.94 6.16 -13.53
CA ARG A 214 5.66 6.78 -12.40
C ARG A 214 4.87 7.96 -11.82
N GLY A 215 5.35 8.53 -10.70
CA GLY A 215 4.71 9.68 -10.07
C GLY A 215 4.83 10.96 -10.89
N ASN A 216 3.89 11.89 -10.70
CA ASN A 216 3.84 13.17 -11.42
C ASN A 216 4.99 14.13 -11.10
N GLU A 217 5.79 13.86 -10.07
CA GLU A 217 7.02 14.60 -9.77
C GLU A 217 8.05 14.55 -10.90
N TYR A 218 7.96 13.56 -11.78
CA TYR A 218 8.84 13.42 -12.94
C TYR A 218 8.38 14.18 -14.18
N LEU A 219 7.21 14.82 -14.18
CA LEU A 219 6.72 15.60 -15.31
C LEU A 219 7.72 16.69 -15.74
N SER A 220 8.33 17.38 -14.76
CA SER A 220 9.33 18.42 -15.03
C SER A 220 10.65 17.89 -15.62
N SER A 221 10.96 16.62 -15.39
CA SER A 221 12.17 15.98 -15.93
C SER A 221 11.96 15.31 -17.30
N SER A 222 10.70 14.99 -17.64
CA SER A 222 10.36 14.26 -18.86
C SER A 222 10.83 14.92 -20.17
N PRO A 223 10.84 16.26 -20.30
CA PRO A 223 11.43 16.90 -21.49
C PRO A 223 12.89 16.53 -21.72
N LYS A 224 13.69 16.44 -20.64
CA LYS A 224 15.10 16.05 -20.72
C LYS A 224 15.28 14.59 -21.15
N TYR A 225 14.37 13.70 -20.73
CA TYR A 225 14.35 12.31 -21.17
C TYR A 225 14.01 12.18 -22.65
N ASN A 226 12.98 12.92 -23.12
CA ASN A 226 12.64 12.96 -24.54
C ASN A 226 13.82 13.42 -25.40
N ARG A 227 14.57 14.43 -24.93
CA ARG A 227 15.79 14.88 -25.62
C ARG A 227 16.85 13.77 -25.72
N LEU A 228 16.95 12.87 -24.73
CA LEU A 228 17.83 11.71 -24.81
C LEU A 228 17.35 10.69 -25.86
N TYR A 229 16.06 10.35 -25.85
CA TYR A 229 15.48 9.45 -26.86
C TYR A 229 15.71 10.00 -28.27
N GLU A 230 15.43 11.28 -28.50
CA GLU A 230 15.68 11.96 -29.78
C GLU A 230 17.15 11.93 -30.18
N ALA A 231 18.08 12.22 -29.24
CA ALA A 231 19.52 12.24 -29.51
C ALA A 231 20.04 10.86 -29.88
N PHE A 232 19.51 9.80 -29.33
CA PHE A 232 19.82 8.44 -29.71
C PHE A 232 19.13 8.02 -31.01
N GLY A 233 18.02 8.62 -31.38
CA GLY A 233 17.14 8.20 -32.47
C GLY A 233 16.24 7.02 -32.05
N TRP A 234 15.91 6.95 -30.76
CA TRP A 234 15.05 5.93 -30.17
C TRP A 234 13.57 6.36 -30.14
N GLU A 235 12.69 5.40 -30.17
CA GLU A 235 11.27 5.63 -29.95
C GLU A 235 11.01 6.00 -28.49
N VAL A 236 10.20 7.04 -28.27
CA VAL A 236 9.81 7.50 -26.94
C VAL A 236 8.69 6.58 -26.41
N PRO A 237 8.80 6.03 -25.19
CA PRO A 237 7.73 5.22 -24.61
C PRO A 237 6.50 6.08 -24.27
N THR A 238 5.35 5.45 -24.16
CA THR A 238 4.14 6.08 -23.61
C THR A 238 4.36 6.43 -22.13
N TYR A 239 4.14 7.69 -21.77
CA TYR A 239 4.19 8.14 -20.38
C TYR A 239 2.82 8.10 -19.72
N VAL A 240 2.79 7.56 -18.51
CA VAL A 240 1.62 7.51 -17.63
C VAL A 240 2.06 8.03 -16.26
N HIS A 241 1.88 9.32 -16.02
CA HIS A 241 2.22 9.93 -14.73
C HIS A 241 1.05 9.87 -13.77
N CYS A 242 1.24 9.20 -12.64
CA CYS A 242 0.23 9.06 -11.60
C CYS A 242 0.10 10.34 -10.76
N PRO A 243 -1.11 10.74 -10.35
CA PRO A 243 -1.31 11.92 -9.50
C PRO A 243 -0.66 11.75 -8.12
N LEU A 244 -0.46 12.86 -7.42
CA LEU A 244 0.04 12.84 -6.05
C LEU A 244 -0.95 12.12 -5.12
N ILE A 245 -0.43 11.38 -4.13
CA ILE A 245 -1.23 10.89 -2.99
C ILE A 245 -1.05 11.87 -1.84
N THR A 246 -2.17 12.33 -1.29
CA THR A 246 -2.23 13.27 -0.17
C THR A 246 -2.93 12.63 1.02
N ASN A 247 -2.74 13.20 2.20
CA ASN A 247 -3.60 12.95 3.35
C ASN A 247 -4.91 13.75 3.25
N GLU A 248 -5.79 13.62 4.23
CA GLU A 248 -7.07 14.34 4.32
C GLU A 248 -6.90 15.87 4.37
N GLU A 249 -5.75 16.37 4.83
CA GLU A 249 -5.41 17.80 4.84
C GLU A 249 -4.83 18.29 3.49
N HIS A 250 -4.87 17.45 2.44
CA HIS A 250 -4.28 17.71 1.11
C HIS A 250 -2.76 17.95 1.13
N LYS A 251 -2.06 17.49 2.17
CA LYS A 251 -0.60 17.47 2.24
C LYS A 251 -0.05 16.16 1.70
N LYS A 252 1.12 16.21 1.07
CA LYS A 252 1.80 15.00 0.58
C LYS A 252 1.92 13.95 1.69
N LEU A 253 1.50 12.73 1.41
CA LEU A 253 1.64 11.61 2.34
C LEU A 253 3.13 11.39 2.65
N SER A 254 3.48 11.34 3.94
CA SER A 254 4.87 11.24 4.39
C SER A 254 5.08 10.04 5.29
N LYS A 255 6.32 9.53 5.36
CA LYS A 255 6.71 8.42 6.26
C LYS A 255 6.40 8.68 7.75
N ARG A 256 6.21 9.96 8.14
CA ARG A 256 5.92 10.33 9.55
C ARG A 256 4.45 10.10 9.94
N SER A 257 3.57 9.83 8.98
CA SER A 257 2.13 9.61 9.26
C SER A 257 1.83 8.22 9.84
N GLY A 258 2.80 7.28 9.88
CA GLY A 258 2.60 5.92 10.43
C GLY A 258 1.75 4.97 9.57
N HIS A 259 1.28 5.43 8.39
CA HIS A 259 0.40 4.68 7.49
C HIS A 259 0.87 4.78 6.04
N SER A 260 2.18 4.96 5.83
CA SER A 260 2.71 5.33 4.52
C SER A 260 3.35 4.18 3.76
N SER A 261 3.56 3.02 4.39
CA SER A 261 4.12 1.84 3.73
C SER A 261 3.15 0.64 3.77
N PHE A 262 3.34 -0.28 2.84
CA PHE A 262 2.59 -1.54 2.81
C PHE A 262 2.79 -2.33 4.12
N GLU A 263 4.02 -2.42 4.59
CA GLU A 263 4.37 -3.15 5.80
C GLU A 263 3.72 -2.54 7.05
N ASP A 264 3.65 -1.19 7.14
CA ASP A 264 2.96 -0.51 8.24
C ASP A 264 1.46 -0.89 8.29
N LEU A 265 0.83 -1.02 7.13
CA LEU A 265 -0.59 -1.40 7.03
C LEU A 265 -0.80 -2.88 7.40
N ILE A 266 0.07 -3.78 6.95
CA ILE A 266 0.03 -5.19 7.38
C ILE A 266 0.19 -5.32 8.90
N GLU A 267 1.15 -4.61 9.49
CA GLU A 267 1.37 -4.57 10.95
C GLU A 267 0.16 -4.04 11.72
N GLN A 268 -0.66 -3.18 11.09
CA GLN A 268 -1.91 -2.68 11.65
C GLN A 268 -3.11 -3.62 11.45
N GLY A 269 -2.92 -4.76 10.81
CA GLY A 269 -3.93 -5.79 10.64
C GLY A 269 -4.83 -5.63 9.41
N TYR A 270 -4.39 -4.88 8.42
CA TYR A 270 -5.00 -4.87 7.09
C TYR A 270 -4.51 -6.08 6.28
N VAL A 271 -5.38 -6.67 5.48
CA VAL A 271 -5.00 -7.77 4.57
C VAL A 271 -4.50 -7.25 3.24
N SER A 272 -3.58 -7.99 2.62
CA SER A 272 -2.91 -7.58 1.39
C SER A 272 -3.89 -7.26 0.26
N GLU A 273 -4.92 -8.08 0.08
CA GLU A 273 -5.92 -7.92 -0.96
C GLU A 273 -6.71 -6.61 -0.82
N ALA A 274 -7.05 -6.23 0.41
CA ALA A 274 -7.72 -4.97 0.70
C ALA A 274 -6.81 -3.77 0.41
N ILE A 275 -5.53 -3.86 0.78
CA ILE A 275 -4.54 -2.82 0.50
C ILE A 275 -4.37 -2.66 -1.02
N VAL A 276 -4.20 -3.75 -1.77
CA VAL A 276 -4.05 -3.74 -3.23
C VAL A 276 -5.26 -3.10 -3.90
N ASN A 277 -6.47 -3.51 -3.53
CA ASN A 277 -7.70 -2.95 -4.08
C ASN A 277 -7.83 -1.44 -3.75
N PHE A 278 -7.59 -1.07 -2.49
CA PHE A 278 -7.64 0.34 -2.08
C PHE A 278 -6.62 1.19 -2.85
N VAL A 279 -5.39 0.70 -2.99
CA VAL A 279 -4.32 1.38 -3.73
C VAL A 279 -4.66 1.50 -5.22
N ALA A 280 -5.34 0.52 -5.82
CA ALA A 280 -5.83 0.62 -7.19
C ALA A 280 -6.80 1.80 -7.37
N LEU A 281 -7.67 2.05 -6.41
CA LEU A 281 -8.63 3.17 -6.45
C LEU A 281 -8.03 4.54 -6.09
N LEU A 282 -6.74 4.61 -5.72
CA LEU A 282 -6.07 5.89 -5.46
C LEU A 282 -5.71 6.62 -6.76
N GLY A 283 -6.68 7.27 -7.33
CA GLY A 283 -6.56 8.08 -8.54
C GLY A 283 -7.04 7.39 -9.82
N TRP A 284 -7.50 6.16 -9.75
CA TRP A 284 -8.22 5.48 -10.82
C TRP A 284 -9.66 5.19 -10.40
N SER A 285 -10.60 5.24 -11.35
CA SER A 285 -12.00 4.90 -11.13
C SER A 285 -12.46 3.89 -12.16
N PRO A 286 -13.17 2.82 -11.76
CA PRO A 286 -13.83 1.91 -12.70
C PRO A 286 -14.96 2.61 -13.48
N GLU A 287 -15.46 1.97 -14.52
CA GLU A 287 -16.60 2.48 -15.29
C GLU A 287 -17.94 2.39 -14.55
N ASP A 288 -18.01 1.50 -13.56
CA ASP A 288 -19.18 1.27 -12.71
C ASP A 288 -18.90 1.70 -11.25
N ASP A 289 -19.91 1.56 -10.38
CA ASP A 289 -19.80 1.90 -8.94
C ASP A 289 -19.17 0.78 -8.10
N LYS A 290 -18.53 -0.22 -8.72
CA LYS A 290 -17.87 -1.31 -8.00
C LYS A 290 -16.63 -0.82 -7.28
N GLU A 291 -16.51 -1.18 -6.00
CA GLU A 291 -15.36 -0.78 -5.17
C GLU A 291 -14.52 -1.97 -4.68
N ILE A 292 -15.08 -3.17 -4.64
CA ILE A 292 -14.39 -4.38 -4.16
C ILE A 292 -14.02 -5.27 -5.35
N PHE A 293 -12.71 -5.48 -5.55
CA PHE A 293 -12.15 -6.20 -6.70
C PHE A 293 -11.10 -7.21 -6.23
N SER A 294 -11.15 -8.42 -6.73
CA SER A 294 -9.97 -9.28 -6.74
C SER A 294 -8.89 -8.73 -7.68
N LEU A 295 -7.65 -9.17 -7.54
CA LEU A 295 -6.57 -8.78 -8.45
C LEU A 295 -6.89 -9.16 -9.92
N GLU A 296 -7.52 -10.30 -10.14
CA GLU A 296 -7.94 -10.75 -11.48
C GLU A 296 -9.03 -9.84 -12.08
N GLU A 297 -9.95 -9.38 -11.24
CA GLU A 297 -10.98 -8.42 -11.66
C GLU A 297 -10.37 -7.06 -11.95
N LEU A 298 -9.40 -6.60 -11.13
CA LEU A 298 -8.65 -5.38 -11.41
C LEU A 298 -7.92 -5.46 -12.75
N ILE A 299 -7.24 -6.56 -13.07
CA ILE A 299 -6.57 -6.77 -14.35
C ILE A 299 -7.57 -6.61 -15.52
N LYS A 300 -8.79 -7.11 -15.37
CA LYS A 300 -9.80 -7.04 -16.44
C LYS A 300 -10.43 -5.65 -16.58
N ALA A 301 -10.62 -4.95 -15.46
CA ALA A 301 -11.33 -3.67 -15.42
C ALA A 301 -10.41 -2.45 -15.63
N PHE A 302 -9.11 -2.60 -15.45
CA PHE A 302 -8.20 -1.47 -15.39
C PHE A 302 -7.94 -0.86 -16.78
N ASP A 303 -8.47 0.33 -17.02
CA ASP A 303 -8.05 1.20 -18.10
C ASP A 303 -7.35 2.44 -17.50
N TYR A 304 -6.06 2.58 -17.77
CA TYR A 304 -5.26 3.68 -17.23
C TYR A 304 -5.69 5.07 -17.74
N LYS A 305 -6.49 5.14 -18.81
CA LYS A 305 -7.09 6.39 -19.29
C LYS A 305 -8.10 6.98 -18.31
N HIS A 306 -8.61 6.15 -17.38
CA HIS A 306 -9.49 6.59 -16.30
C HIS A 306 -8.72 7.05 -15.04
N ILE A 307 -7.40 7.21 -15.14
CA ILE A 307 -6.60 7.83 -14.06
C ILE A 307 -6.89 9.33 -14.03
N SER A 308 -7.24 9.85 -12.86
CA SER A 308 -7.48 11.28 -12.64
C SER A 308 -6.19 12.09 -12.64
N LYS A 309 -6.27 13.35 -13.09
CA LYS A 309 -5.16 14.32 -12.95
C LYS A 309 -5.06 14.88 -11.53
N SER A 310 -6.16 14.84 -10.77
CA SER A 310 -6.25 15.41 -9.43
C SER A 310 -5.56 14.51 -8.40
N PRO A 311 -4.95 15.10 -7.34
CA PRO A 311 -4.41 14.33 -6.24
C PRO A 311 -5.45 13.38 -5.62
N ALA A 312 -5.01 12.18 -5.26
CA ALA A 312 -5.83 11.18 -4.60
C ALA A 312 -5.66 11.30 -3.08
N VAL A 313 -6.77 11.30 -2.34
CA VAL A 313 -6.74 11.35 -0.87
C VAL A 313 -6.63 9.92 -0.31
N PHE A 314 -5.67 9.70 0.58
CA PHE A 314 -5.51 8.47 1.32
C PHE A 314 -6.47 8.47 2.50
N ASP A 315 -7.63 7.85 2.32
CA ASP A 315 -8.73 7.79 3.28
C ASP A 315 -8.66 6.48 4.10
N MET A 316 -8.28 6.60 5.38
CA MET A 316 -8.17 5.46 6.30
C MET A 316 -9.54 4.86 6.64
N VAL A 317 -10.62 5.65 6.67
CA VAL A 317 -11.97 5.15 6.94
C VAL A 317 -12.42 4.25 5.80
N LYS A 318 -12.19 4.69 4.56
CA LYS A 318 -12.47 3.86 3.37
C LYS A 318 -11.65 2.58 3.35
N LEU A 319 -10.36 2.66 3.67
CA LEU A 319 -9.50 1.46 3.73
C LEU A 319 -10.00 0.48 4.79
N SER A 320 -10.35 0.96 5.99
CA SER A 320 -10.86 0.11 7.07
C SER A 320 -12.16 -0.57 6.68
N TRP A 321 -13.10 0.17 6.11
CA TRP A 321 -14.34 -0.40 5.58
C TRP A 321 -14.07 -1.47 4.52
N MET A 322 -13.23 -1.19 3.54
CA MET A 322 -12.86 -2.17 2.50
C MET A 322 -12.25 -3.42 3.12
N ASN A 323 -11.33 -3.26 4.07
CA ASN A 323 -10.71 -4.38 4.75
C ASN A 323 -11.74 -5.25 5.49
N GLY A 324 -12.71 -4.62 6.17
CA GLY A 324 -13.83 -5.32 6.80
C GLY A 324 -14.64 -6.16 5.80
N GLU A 325 -14.89 -5.66 4.59
CA GLU A 325 -15.57 -6.43 3.55
C GLU A 325 -14.74 -7.63 3.07
N TYR A 326 -13.40 -7.50 2.94
CA TYR A 326 -12.53 -8.64 2.63
C TYR A 326 -12.54 -9.69 3.75
N LEU A 327 -12.40 -9.28 5.02
CA LEU A 327 -12.45 -10.19 6.17
C LEU A 327 -13.78 -10.93 6.24
N LYS A 328 -14.88 -10.23 6.05
CA LYS A 328 -16.25 -10.79 6.07
C LYS A 328 -16.48 -11.82 4.96
N ASN A 329 -15.91 -11.63 3.77
CA ASN A 329 -16.10 -12.52 2.63
C ASN A 329 -15.06 -13.66 2.55
N MET A 330 -14.06 -13.69 3.43
CA MET A 330 -13.08 -14.76 3.53
C MET A 330 -13.74 -16.09 3.91
N SER A 331 -13.14 -17.24 3.58
CA SER A 331 -13.55 -18.52 4.16
C SER A 331 -13.35 -18.52 5.68
N GLU A 332 -14.11 -19.33 6.42
CA GLU A 332 -13.94 -19.44 7.88
C GLU A 332 -12.53 -19.92 8.24
N ASP A 333 -12.01 -20.90 7.49
CA ASP A 333 -10.68 -21.45 7.71
C ASP A 333 -9.56 -20.42 7.46
N ASP A 334 -9.67 -19.63 6.40
CA ASP A 334 -8.66 -18.60 6.09
C ASP A 334 -8.72 -17.43 7.06
N PHE A 335 -9.93 -17.01 7.43
CA PHE A 335 -10.11 -16.01 8.47
C PHE A 335 -9.55 -16.50 9.82
N PHE A 336 -9.82 -17.77 10.19
CA PHE A 336 -9.31 -18.33 11.44
C PHE A 336 -7.76 -18.31 11.50
N LYS A 337 -7.09 -18.68 10.40
CA LYS A 337 -5.61 -18.61 10.34
C LYS A 337 -5.06 -17.21 10.65
N LEU A 338 -5.75 -16.16 10.17
CA LEU A 338 -5.37 -14.77 10.43
C LEU A 338 -5.75 -14.33 11.85
N ALA A 339 -6.91 -14.76 12.34
CA ALA A 339 -7.46 -14.35 13.64
C ALA A 339 -6.81 -15.07 14.83
N GLU A 340 -6.37 -16.33 14.63
CA GLU A 340 -5.87 -17.20 15.69
C GLU A 340 -4.77 -16.56 16.57
N PRO A 341 -3.73 -15.90 16.02
CA PRO A 341 -2.72 -15.22 16.84
C PRO A 341 -3.34 -14.18 17.79
N TYR A 342 -4.25 -13.36 17.28
CA TYR A 342 -4.93 -12.31 18.05
C TYR A 342 -5.86 -12.88 19.10
N ILE A 343 -6.58 -13.97 18.80
CA ILE A 343 -7.44 -14.66 19.75
C ILE A 343 -6.60 -15.28 20.87
N LYS A 344 -5.51 -15.96 20.53
CA LYS A 344 -4.61 -16.61 21.50
C LYS A 344 -3.85 -15.61 22.38
N GLU A 345 -3.69 -14.37 21.93
CA GLU A 345 -3.12 -13.30 22.76
C GLU A 345 -4.04 -12.99 23.97
N VAL A 346 -5.36 -13.05 23.79
CA VAL A 346 -6.38 -12.72 24.79
C VAL A 346 -6.86 -13.97 25.52
N ILE A 347 -7.24 -15.02 24.80
CA ILE A 347 -7.86 -16.24 25.35
C ILE A 347 -6.80 -17.27 25.71
N LYS A 348 -6.72 -17.58 27.01
CA LYS A 348 -5.83 -18.62 27.57
C LYS A 348 -6.60 -19.86 28.04
N LYS A 349 -7.90 -19.71 28.27
CA LYS A 349 -8.81 -20.80 28.62
C LYS A 349 -9.00 -21.78 27.46
N PRO A 350 -9.30 -23.06 27.72
CA PRO A 350 -9.54 -24.07 26.69
C PRO A 350 -10.93 -23.91 26.07
N LEU A 351 -11.15 -22.80 25.38
CA LEU A 351 -12.40 -22.49 24.68
C LEU A 351 -12.29 -22.84 23.19
N ASP A 352 -13.42 -22.98 22.52
CA ASP A 352 -13.49 -23.21 21.07
C ASP A 352 -13.14 -21.92 20.31
N LEU A 353 -11.87 -21.80 19.90
CA LEU A 353 -11.37 -20.60 19.24
C LEU A 353 -11.94 -20.41 17.82
N ASN A 354 -12.38 -21.51 17.15
CA ASN A 354 -13.05 -21.41 15.86
C ASN A 354 -14.42 -20.73 15.99
N LYS A 355 -15.21 -21.13 17.01
CA LYS A 355 -16.49 -20.48 17.28
C LYS A 355 -16.30 -19.00 17.61
N ILE A 356 -15.33 -18.67 18.46
CA ILE A 356 -14.98 -17.27 18.79
C ILE A 356 -14.60 -16.50 17.53
N SER A 357 -13.76 -17.07 16.66
CA SER A 357 -13.36 -16.47 15.39
C SER A 357 -14.56 -16.13 14.51
N ASN A 358 -15.46 -17.09 14.31
CA ASN A 358 -16.65 -16.90 13.47
C ASN A 358 -17.59 -15.80 14.00
N MET A 359 -17.67 -15.62 15.32
CA MET A 359 -18.45 -14.55 15.93
C MET A 359 -17.94 -13.16 15.61
N VAL A 360 -16.60 -12.97 15.55
CA VAL A 360 -16.00 -11.65 15.34
C VAL A 360 -15.82 -11.30 13.87
N LYS A 361 -15.81 -12.27 12.96
CA LYS A 361 -15.52 -12.11 11.54
C LYS A 361 -16.29 -10.97 10.86
N THR A 362 -17.55 -10.79 11.21
CA THR A 362 -18.43 -9.75 10.63
C THR A 362 -18.50 -8.47 11.47
N ARG A 363 -17.70 -8.37 12.53
CA ARG A 363 -17.78 -7.29 13.52
C ARG A 363 -16.54 -6.40 13.56
N ILE A 364 -15.52 -6.75 12.82
CA ILE A 364 -14.23 -6.06 12.81
C ILE A 364 -13.92 -5.53 11.42
N GLU A 365 -13.20 -4.46 11.38
CA GLU A 365 -12.64 -3.88 10.16
C GLU A 365 -11.12 -4.16 10.04
N VAL A 366 -10.43 -4.33 11.17
CA VAL A 366 -9.01 -4.69 11.25
C VAL A 366 -8.77 -5.75 12.34
N LEU A 367 -7.80 -6.63 12.12
CA LEU A 367 -7.54 -7.78 12.99
C LEU A 367 -7.29 -7.42 14.47
N PRO A 368 -6.56 -6.35 14.85
CA PRO A 368 -6.38 -6.00 16.26
C PRO A 368 -7.67 -5.70 17.04
N GLN A 369 -8.76 -5.36 16.35
CA GLN A 369 -10.06 -5.14 17.00
C GLN A 369 -10.61 -6.43 17.64
N ILE A 370 -10.16 -7.61 17.22
CA ILE A 370 -10.56 -8.91 17.80
C ILE A 370 -10.44 -8.86 19.32
N ALA A 371 -9.31 -8.38 19.84
CA ALA A 371 -9.02 -8.39 21.27
C ALA A 371 -10.15 -7.75 22.11
N SER A 372 -10.63 -6.59 21.72
CA SER A 372 -11.68 -5.85 22.45
C SER A 372 -13.07 -6.46 22.33
N HIS A 373 -13.29 -7.32 21.34
CA HIS A 373 -14.57 -7.99 21.13
C HIS A 373 -14.69 -9.31 21.91
N ILE A 374 -13.56 -9.93 22.31
CA ILE A 374 -13.53 -11.28 22.89
C ILE A 374 -13.00 -11.35 24.32
N ASP A 375 -12.43 -10.26 24.87
CA ASP A 375 -11.80 -10.22 26.20
C ASP A 375 -12.69 -10.76 27.31
N PHE A 376 -14.01 -10.53 27.22
CA PHE A 376 -14.97 -11.03 28.19
C PHE A 376 -15.08 -12.57 28.21
N PHE A 377 -14.66 -13.29 27.17
CA PHE A 377 -14.62 -14.77 27.21
C PHE A 377 -13.53 -15.26 28.17
N GLU A 378 -12.40 -14.55 28.25
CA GLU A 378 -11.34 -14.89 29.19
C GLU A 378 -11.77 -14.55 30.62
N GLU A 379 -12.25 -13.31 30.87
CA GLU A 379 -12.66 -12.87 32.18
C GLU A 379 -13.85 -11.93 32.06
N LEU A 380 -14.84 -12.11 32.98
CA LEU A 380 -15.98 -11.19 33.06
C LEU A 380 -15.51 -9.84 33.57
N PRO A 381 -15.59 -8.75 32.75
CA PRO A 381 -15.15 -7.43 33.20
C PRO A 381 -16.07 -6.88 34.28
N GLU A 382 -15.58 -5.93 35.07
CA GLU A 382 -16.47 -5.10 35.90
C GLU A 382 -17.38 -4.26 35.01
N TYR A 383 -18.66 -4.21 35.35
CA TYR A 383 -19.65 -3.47 34.59
C TYR A 383 -20.74 -2.85 35.49
N ASP A 384 -21.36 -1.77 34.98
CA ASP A 384 -22.41 -1.05 35.66
C ASP A 384 -23.76 -1.77 35.50
N ILE A 385 -24.59 -1.76 36.57
CA ILE A 385 -25.95 -2.28 36.54
C ILE A 385 -26.87 -1.54 35.56
N GLU A 386 -26.55 -0.31 35.21
CA GLU A 386 -27.23 0.47 34.15
C GLU A 386 -27.25 -0.27 32.81
N MET A 387 -26.27 -1.15 32.53
CA MET A 387 -26.22 -1.97 31.30
C MET A 387 -27.42 -2.91 31.14
N TYR A 388 -28.12 -3.26 32.23
CA TYR A 388 -29.34 -4.04 32.15
C TYR A 388 -30.51 -3.23 31.59
N THR A 389 -30.41 -1.89 31.60
CA THR A 389 -31.47 -1.01 31.12
C THR A 389 -31.37 -0.84 29.59
N HIS A 390 -32.43 -1.25 28.89
CA HIS A 390 -32.50 -1.09 27.43
C HIS A 390 -33.90 -0.71 26.95
N LYS A 391 -34.06 0.51 26.43
CA LYS A 391 -35.38 1.06 26.06
C LYS A 391 -36.14 0.20 25.04
N LYS A 392 -35.47 -0.28 23.98
CA LYS A 392 -36.12 -1.09 22.92
C LYS A 392 -36.50 -2.49 23.42
N MET A 393 -35.68 -3.09 24.28
CA MET A 393 -35.94 -4.41 24.84
C MET A 393 -36.88 -4.34 26.07
N LYS A 394 -37.16 -3.14 26.57
CA LYS A 394 -38.01 -2.85 27.74
C LYS A 394 -37.48 -3.46 29.05
N THR A 395 -36.15 -3.54 29.17
CA THR A 395 -35.47 -4.04 30.36
C THR A 395 -35.00 -2.90 31.25
N ASN A 396 -34.90 -3.14 32.54
CA ASN A 396 -34.31 -2.34 33.59
C ASN A 396 -33.72 -3.25 34.66
N SER A 397 -33.07 -2.70 35.67
CA SER A 397 -32.43 -3.48 36.74
C SER A 397 -33.44 -4.40 37.49
N GLU A 398 -34.64 -3.90 37.80
CA GLU A 398 -35.65 -4.64 38.55
C GLU A 398 -36.19 -5.85 37.77
N ASN A 399 -36.68 -5.62 36.54
CA ASN A 399 -37.23 -6.72 35.74
C ASN A 399 -36.14 -7.67 35.21
N SER A 400 -34.93 -7.22 35.04
CA SER A 400 -33.76 -8.07 34.69
C SER A 400 -33.41 -9.00 35.86
N LEU A 401 -33.47 -8.50 37.11
CA LEU A 401 -33.27 -9.34 38.30
C LEU A 401 -34.33 -10.45 38.40
N SER A 402 -35.63 -10.11 38.22
CA SER A 402 -36.71 -11.09 38.23
C SER A 402 -36.48 -12.16 37.17
N LEU A 403 -36.22 -11.74 35.91
CA LEU A 403 -35.99 -12.65 34.81
C LEU A 403 -34.79 -13.57 35.05
N LEU A 404 -33.64 -13.04 35.49
CA LEU A 404 -32.46 -13.88 35.73
C LEU A 404 -32.69 -14.93 36.80
N LYS A 405 -33.49 -14.62 37.85
CA LYS A 405 -33.91 -15.59 38.88
C LYS A 405 -34.84 -16.66 38.32
N GLU A 406 -35.72 -16.32 37.38
CA GLU A 406 -36.64 -17.26 36.75
C GLU A 406 -35.96 -18.20 35.78
N VAL A 407 -35.00 -17.69 34.95
CA VAL A 407 -34.31 -18.51 33.96
C VAL A 407 -33.17 -19.35 34.55
N LEU A 408 -32.60 -18.98 35.70
CA LEU A 408 -31.47 -19.67 36.29
C LEU A 408 -31.74 -21.17 36.53
N PRO A 409 -32.86 -21.58 37.19
CA PRO A 409 -33.18 -23.01 37.39
C PRO A 409 -33.38 -23.77 36.08
N LEU A 410 -33.96 -23.12 35.07
CA LEU A 410 -34.12 -23.70 33.73
C LEU A 410 -32.76 -24.02 33.11
N LEU A 411 -31.84 -23.07 33.16
CA LEU A 411 -30.47 -23.26 32.60
C LEU A 411 -29.64 -24.27 33.42
N GLU A 412 -29.83 -24.33 34.74
CA GLU A 412 -29.18 -25.33 35.59
C GLU A 412 -29.65 -26.76 35.26
N ASN A 413 -30.90 -26.94 34.83
CA ASN A 413 -31.46 -28.24 34.44
C ASN A 413 -31.25 -28.60 32.97
N THR A 414 -30.79 -27.66 32.13
CA THR A 414 -30.48 -27.92 30.72
C THR A 414 -29.14 -28.68 30.62
N GLU A 415 -29.13 -29.84 29.96
CA GLU A 415 -27.93 -30.65 29.77
C GLU A 415 -27.21 -30.29 28.47
N ASP A 416 -27.95 -30.11 27.39
CA ASP A 416 -27.40 -29.73 26.07
C ASP A 416 -27.22 -28.22 25.97
N TYR A 417 -25.98 -27.76 26.04
CA TYR A 417 -25.58 -26.36 25.99
C TYR A 417 -25.18 -25.90 24.57
N THR A 418 -25.73 -26.53 23.53
CA THR A 418 -25.61 -26.03 22.15
C THR A 418 -26.47 -24.76 21.97
N ASN A 419 -26.02 -23.86 21.11
CA ASN A 419 -26.73 -22.62 20.79
C ASN A 419 -28.20 -22.87 20.41
N ASP A 420 -28.44 -23.84 19.53
CA ASP A 420 -29.79 -24.14 19.03
C ASP A 420 -30.73 -24.63 20.13
N ASN A 421 -30.24 -25.53 20.99
CA ASN A 421 -31.03 -26.02 22.10
C ASN A 421 -31.28 -24.94 23.14
N LEU A 422 -30.27 -24.16 23.51
CA LEU A 422 -30.43 -23.04 24.45
C LEU A 422 -31.42 -21.99 23.92
N PHE A 423 -31.33 -21.66 22.63
CA PHE A 423 -32.23 -20.72 22.00
C PHE A 423 -33.67 -21.22 21.98
N ALA A 424 -33.90 -22.50 21.64
CA ALA A 424 -35.21 -23.12 21.64
C ALA A 424 -35.82 -23.15 23.06
N THR A 425 -35.00 -23.56 24.04
CA THR A 425 -35.43 -23.62 25.48
C THR A 425 -35.84 -22.24 25.99
N LEU A 426 -35.06 -21.21 25.73
CA LEU A 426 -35.39 -19.83 26.14
C LEU A 426 -36.56 -19.23 25.36
N GLN A 427 -36.77 -19.65 24.11
CA GLN A 427 -37.95 -19.26 23.34
C GLN A 427 -39.25 -19.89 23.90
N GLU A 428 -39.19 -21.17 24.27
CA GLU A 428 -40.34 -21.86 24.88
C GLU A 428 -40.71 -21.21 26.22
N PHE A 429 -39.73 -20.99 27.08
CA PHE A 429 -39.90 -20.22 28.31
C PHE A 429 -40.55 -18.85 28.07
N GLY A 430 -40.11 -18.14 27.02
CA GLY A 430 -40.67 -16.85 26.64
C GLY A 430 -42.13 -16.92 26.21
N LYS A 431 -42.55 -17.99 25.51
CA LYS A 431 -43.96 -18.21 25.14
C LYS A 431 -44.84 -18.47 26.35
N GLU A 432 -44.35 -19.28 27.28
CA GLU A 432 -45.10 -19.63 28.51
C GLU A 432 -45.34 -18.41 29.41
N HIS A 433 -44.38 -17.47 29.45
CA HIS A 433 -44.42 -16.27 30.29
C HIS A 433 -44.85 -15.00 29.56
N GLU A 434 -45.21 -15.11 28.26
CA GLU A 434 -45.53 -13.97 27.37
C GLU A 434 -44.39 -12.95 27.23
N TYR A 435 -43.13 -13.39 27.38
CA TYR A 435 -41.93 -12.55 27.23
C TYR A 435 -41.46 -12.52 25.79
N LYS A 436 -41.02 -11.32 25.32
CA LYS A 436 -40.38 -11.18 24.02
C LYS A 436 -38.94 -11.67 24.07
N THR A 437 -38.43 -12.25 22.98
CA THR A 437 -37.06 -12.75 22.88
C THR A 437 -36.01 -11.74 23.34
N GLY A 438 -36.11 -10.47 22.92
CA GLY A 438 -35.16 -9.45 23.32
C GLY A 438 -35.18 -9.11 24.81
N PHE A 439 -36.35 -9.24 25.47
CA PHE A 439 -36.51 -9.06 26.92
C PHE A 439 -35.76 -10.15 27.70
N ILE A 440 -35.74 -11.39 27.17
CA ILE A 440 -35.03 -12.52 27.79
C ILE A 440 -33.52 -12.44 27.52
N MET A 441 -33.14 -12.24 26.24
CA MET A 441 -31.77 -12.36 25.82
C MET A 441 -30.88 -11.21 26.31
N TRP A 442 -31.45 -10.00 26.51
CA TRP A 442 -30.64 -8.83 26.90
C TRP A 442 -30.03 -8.99 28.29
N PRO A 443 -30.80 -9.31 29.37
CA PRO A 443 -30.24 -9.50 30.70
C PRO A 443 -29.24 -10.66 30.77
N ILE A 444 -29.54 -11.78 30.10
CA ILE A 444 -28.66 -12.95 30.06
C ILE A 444 -27.33 -12.53 29.42
N ARG A 445 -27.37 -11.91 28.23
CA ARG A 445 -26.18 -11.47 27.53
C ARG A 445 -25.33 -10.46 28.35
N THR A 446 -26.01 -9.53 29.03
CA THR A 446 -25.34 -8.56 29.92
C THR A 446 -24.66 -9.27 31.08
N ALA A 447 -25.31 -10.23 31.73
CA ALA A 447 -24.69 -11.00 32.79
C ALA A 447 -23.49 -11.83 32.35
N LEU A 448 -23.53 -12.38 31.10
CA LEU A 448 -22.50 -13.22 30.56
C LEU A 448 -21.24 -12.42 30.12
N SER A 449 -21.44 -11.22 29.60
CA SER A 449 -20.36 -10.45 28.92
C SER A 449 -19.92 -9.20 29.67
N GLY A 450 -20.79 -8.58 30.48
CA GLY A 450 -20.55 -7.27 31.05
C GLY A 450 -20.36 -6.17 29.99
N LYS A 451 -20.87 -6.40 28.77
CA LYS A 451 -20.68 -5.46 27.64
C LYS A 451 -22.03 -5.06 27.03
N GLN A 452 -22.08 -3.79 26.60
CA GLN A 452 -23.27 -3.26 25.93
C GLN A 452 -23.38 -3.83 24.50
N MET A 453 -22.25 -4.07 23.83
CA MET A 453 -22.16 -4.69 22.51
C MET A 453 -21.28 -5.94 22.57
N THR A 454 -21.74 -7.01 21.95
CA THR A 454 -21.04 -8.29 21.87
C THR A 454 -21.02 -8.77 20.42
N PRO A 455 -20.04 -9.57 20.01
CA PRO A 455 -19.96 -10.11 18.66
C PRO A 455 -21.08 -11.11 18.35
N ALA A 456 -21.66 -11.73 19.39
CA ALA A 456 -22.68 -12.79 19.29
C ALA A 456 -23.83 -12.59 20.27
N GLY A 457 -24.89 -13.39 20.12
CA GLY A 457 -26.03 -13.43 21.00
C GLY A 457 -25.76 -14.16 22.31
N ALA A 458 -26.75 -14.11 23.26
CA ALA A 458 -26.60 -14.72 24.58
C ALA A 458 -26.36 -16.23 24.52
N THR A 459 -27.07 -16.95 23.67
CA THR A 459 -27.00 -18.42 23.57
C THR A 459 -25.71 -18.91 22.91
N GLU A 460 -25.23 -18.19 21.91
CA GLU A 460 -23.90 -18.45 21.28
C GLU A 460 -22.77 -18.23 22.30
N ILE A 461 -22.84 -17.16 23.10
CA ILE A 461 -21.88 -16.90 24.18
C ILE A 461 -21.91 -18.01 25.23
N MET A 462 -23.09 -18.48 25.62
CA MET A 462 -23.28 -19.58 26.57
C MET A 462 -22.66 -20.88 26.05
N GLU A 463 -22.84 -21.20 24.78
CA GLU A 463 -22.26 -22.39 24.15
C GLU A 463 -20.72 -22.38 24.25
N VAL A 464 -20.07 -21.23 24.03
CA VAL A 464 -18.62 -21.09 24.13
C VAL A 464 -18.11 -21.13 25.56
N LEU A 465 -18.82 -20.44 26.50
CA LEU A 465 -18.43 -20.41 27.90
C LEU A 465 -18.69 -21.75 28.61
N GLY A 466 -19.64 -22.53 28.11
CA GLY A 466 -20.11 -23.74 28.72
C GLY A 466 -21.05 -23.49 29.92
N LYS A 467 -21.66 -24.57 30.42
CA LYS A 467 -22.70 -24.53 31.46
C LYS A 467 -22.22 -23.87 32.77
N ASP A 468 -21.14 -24.37 33.32
CA ASP A 468 -20.69 -23.96 34.66
C ASP A 468 -20.33 -22.47 34.71
N GLU A 469 -19.57 -21.98 33.70
CA GLU A 469 -19.17 -20.58 33.64
C GLU A 469 -20.37 -19.66 33.35
N SER A 470 -21.29 -20.08 32.48
CA SER A 470 -22.52 -19.32 32.20
C SER A 470 -23.38 -19.14 33.45
N ILE A 471 -23.62 -20.23 34.20
CA ILE A 471 -24.36 -20.19 35.44
C ILE A 471 -23.67 -19.33 36.49
N ARG A 472 -22.34 -19.46 36.63
CA ARG A 472 -21.53 -18.63 37.54
C ARG A 472 -21.73 -17.13 37.26
N ARG A 473 -21.65 -16.73 35.98
CA ARG A 473 -21.80 -15.32 35.56
C ARG A 473 -23.21 -14.79 35.76
N ILE A 474 -24.24 -15.61 35.50
CA ILE A 474 -25.63 -15.24 35.75
C ILE A 474 -25.85 -15.01 37.25
N LYS A 475 -25.30 -15.86 38.13
CA LYS A 475 -25.35 -15.67 39.58
C LYS A 475 -24.71 -14.36 40.03
N ILE A 476 -23.51 -14.03 39.47
CA ILE A 476 -22.85 -12.73 39.69
C ILE A 476 -23.76 -11.57 39.29
N GLY A 477 -24.43 -11.68 38.12
CA GLY A 477 -25.36 -10.66 37.65
C GLY A 477 -26.54 -10.46 38.59
N ILE A 478 -27.12 -11.55 39.12
CA ILE A 478 -28.17 -11.53 40.13
C ILE A 478 -27.70 -10.83 41.41
N ASP A 479 -26.50 -11.19 41.92
CA ASP A 479 -25.93 -10.61 43.13
C ASP A 479 -25.69 -9.10 42.98
N LYS A 480 -25.16 -8.66 41.81
CA LYS A 480 -24.98 -7.24 41.48
C LYS A 480 -26.31 -6.46 41.49
N LEU A 481 -27.38 -7.03 40.93
CA LEU A 481 -28.71 -6.39 40.84
C LEU A 481 -29.45 -6.38 42.17
N GLN A 482 -29.00 -7.11 43.19
CA GLN A 482 -29.59 -7.14 44.55
C GLN A 482 -28.95 -6.11 45.49
N GLN A 483 -27.78 -5.54 45.12
CA GLN A 483 -27.11 -4.49 45.89
C GLN A 483 -27.72 -3.11 45.59
#